data_fe891d41775cb346b1b0387b52e822e8
#
_entry.id   fe891d41775cb346b1b0387b52e822e8
#
_cell.length_a   1.000
_cell.length_b   1.000
_cell.length_c   1.000
_cell.angle_alpha   90.00
_cell.angle_beta   90.00
_cell.angle_gamma   90.00
#
_symmetry.space_group_name_H-M   'P 1'
#
loop_
_entity.id
_entity.type
_entity.pdbx_description
1 polymer ?
#
loop_
_entity_poly.entity_id
_entity_poly.type
_entity_poly.pdbx_seq_one_letter_code
_entity_poly.pdbx_strand_id
1 'polypeptide(L)'
;MLKALYDYAMKNNLVLPPGYSNKTIKAYVSLSKKGEFLGIILGDDTPVLCPDIGSLANGKEKCNPIVEKRSVIFKDLLDQEDKTKVKRNFYYQVLKDGSDRISEFEVCVKMAEDEKTLLLVAEALNENKIKGSDRISFIVDGKKIVQAKCLKEWWDTYRKKFFDIEKKERSL
;
A
#
# COMPACT_ATOMS: atom_id res chain seq x y z
N MET A 1 32.31 -18.46 1.94
CA MET A 1 31.81 -18.00 3.23
C MET A 1 30.81 -16.86 3.10
N LEU A 2 31.14 -15.78 2.40
CA LEU A 2 30.19 -14.66 2.21
C LEU A 2 28.91 -15.06 1.50
N LYS A 3 29.01 -15.92 0.49
CA LYS A 3 27.84 -16.41 -0.24
C LYS A 3 26.91 -17.24 0.66
N ALA A 4 27.48 -18.09 1.52
CA ALA A 4 26.70 -18.92 2.43
C ALA A 4 25.93 -18.07 3.46
N LEU A 5 26.57 -17.01 3.98
CA LEU A 5 25.92 -16.06 4.91
C LEU A 5 24.81 -15.29 4.21
N TYR A 6 25.05 -14.86 2.97
CA TYR A 6 24.03 -14.15 2.19
C TYR A 6 22.83 -15.07 1.91
N ASP A 7 23.05 -16.29 1.45
CA ASP A 7 21.99 -17.26 1.17
C ASP A 7 21.19 -17.58 2.44
N TYR A 8 21.86 -17.71 3.60
CA TYR A 8 21.21 -17.93 4.88
C TYR A 8 20.32 -16.72 5.25
N ALA A 9 20.85 -15.51 5.10
CA ALA A 9 20.11 -14.28 5.40
C ALA A 9 18.87 -14.13 4.52
N MET A 10 18.98 -14.44 3.22
CA MET A 10 17.85 -14.39 2.29
C MET A 10 16.79 -15.42 2.63
N LYS A 11 17.20 -16.65 2.93
CA LYS A 11 16.30 -17.75 3.29
C LYS A 11 15.51 -17.45 4.56
N ASN A 12 16.10 -16.72 5.51
CA ASN A 12 15.49 -16.39 6.79
C ASN A 12 14.93 -14.97 6.84
N ASN A 13 14.80 -14.31 5.69
CA ASN A 13 14.30 -12.92 5.57
C ASN A 13 15.12 -11.91 6.38
N LEU A 14 16.41 -12.18 6.59
CA LEU A 14 17.31 -11.26 7.27
C LEU A 14 17.84 -10.17 6.33
N VAL A 15 17.81 -10.43 5.02
CA VAL A 15 18.16 -9.46 3.98
C VAL A 15 16.96 -9.27 3.08
N LEU A 16 16.45 -8.05 2.99
CA LEU A 16 15.29 -7.74 2.17
C LEU A 16 15.72 -7.26 0.78
N PRO A 17 14.97 -7.61 -0.27
CA PRO A 17 15.26 -7.07 -1.59
C PRO A 17 15.07 -5.55 -1.59
N PRO A 18 15.83 -4.82 -2.43
CA PRO A 18 15.67 -3.37 -2.54
C PRO A 18 14.24 -2.99 -2.91
N GLY A 19 13.71 -1.95 -2.25
CA GLY A 19 12.35 -1.48 -2.53
C GLY A 19 11.25 -2.25 -1.81
N TYR A 20 11.62 -3.08 -0.80
CA TYR A 20 10.66 -3.87 -0.01
C TYR A 20 10.98 -3.78 1.47
N SER A 21 9.95 -3.96 2.29
CA SER A 21 10.11 -4.13 3.73
C SER A 21 9.02 -5.08 4.25
N ASN A 22 9.25 -5.67 5.42
CA ASN A 22 8.25 -6.47 6.10
C ASN A 22 7.34 -5.55 6.92
N LYS A 23 6.03 -5.70 6.75
CA LYS A 23 5.03 -4.90 7.47
C LYS A 23 3.92 -5.79 8.00
N THR A 24 3.44 -5.45 9.19
CA THR A 24 2.23 -6.07 9.73
C THR A 24 1.02 -5.31 9.23
N ILE A 25 0.10 -6.02 8.58
CA ILE A 25 -1.13 -5.45 8.04
C ILE A 25 -2.25 -5.72 9.03
N LYS A 26 -2.80 -4.66 9.62
CA LYS A 26 -3.84 -4.77 10.66
C LYS A 26 -5.16 -5.27 10.08
N ALA A 27 -5.52 -4.79 8.90
CA ALA A 27 -6.79 -5.12 8.27
C ALA A 27 -6.72 -4.94 6.76
N TYR A 28 -7.65 -5.59 6.08
CA TYR A 28 -7.84 -5.47 4.63
C TYR A 28 -9.25 -4.99 4.36
N VAL A 29 -9.38 -4.05 3.45
CA VAL A 29 -10.67 -3.63 2.90
C VAL A 29 -10.98 -4.57 1.75
N SER A 30 -12.03 -5.38 1.89
CA SER A 30 -12.41 -6.36 0.88
C SER A 30 -13.41 -5.75 -0.10
N LEU A 31 -13.08 -5.83 -1.38
CA LEU A 31 -13.89 -5.31 -2.48
C LEU A 31 -14.24 -6.42 -3.46
N SER A 32 -15.42 -6.30 -4.06
CA SER A 32 -15.79 -7.15 -5.19
C SER A 32 -15.03 -6.71 -6.45
N LYS A 33 -15.09 -7.51 -7.48
CA LYS A 33 -14.53 -7.20 -8.80
C LYS A 33 -15.06 -5.88 -9.37
N LYS A 34 -16.27 -5.47 -8.96
CA LYS A 34 -16.91 -4.22 -9.38
C LYS A 34 -16.62 -3.03 -8.47
N GLY A 35 -15.86 -3.23 -7.39
CA GLY A 35 -15.54 -2.18 -6.44
C GLY A 35 -16.54 -2.02 -5.30
N GLU A 36 -17.49 -2.95 -5.15
CA GLU A 36 -18.44 -2.93 -4.05
C GLU A 36 -17.73 -3.36 -2.75
N PHE A 37 -18.01 -2.65 -1.65
CA PHE A 37 -17.44 -2.99 -0.36
C PHE A 37 -18.08 -4.25 0.21
N LEU A 38 -17.27 -5.25 0.52
CA LEU A 38 -17.73 -6.54 1.05
C LEU A 38 -17.54 -6.69 2.56
N GLY A 39 -16.59 -5.97 3.15
CA GLY A 39 -16.30 -6.02 4.57
C GLY A 39 -14.84 -5.82 4.89
N ILE A 40 -14.52 -5.85 6.18
CA ILE A 40 -13.16 -5.75 6.70
C ILE A 40 -12.67 -7.14 7.08
N ILE A 41 -11.47 -7.51 6.63
CA ILE A 41 -10.83 -8.76 7.01
C ILE A 41 -9.62 -8.40 7.87
N LEU A 42 -9.59 -8.90 9.10
CA LEU A 42 -8.49 -8.61 10.03
C LEU A 42 -7.24 -9.38 9.62
N GLY A 43 -6.07 -8.75 9.78
CA GLY A 43 -4.79 -9.40 9.58
C GLY A 43 -4.45 -10.35 10.73
N ASP A 44 -3.45 -11.19 10.53
CA ASP A 44 -3.04 -12.25 11.47
C ASP A 44 -1.74 -11.93 12.22
N ASP A 45 -1.31 -10.68 12.23
CA ASP A 45 -0.05 -10.21 12.84
C ASP A 45 1.23 -10.79 12.22
N THR A 46 1.12 -11.57 11.16
CA THR A 46 2.30 -12.08 10.44
C THR A 46 2.86 -10.99 9.52
N PRO A 47 4.17 -10.66 9.63
CA PRO A 47 4.76 -9.68 8.71
C PRO A 47 4.69 -10.15 7.25
N VAL A 48 4.35 -9.22 6.36
CA VAL A 48 4.21 -9.46 4.93
C VAL A 48 5.22 -8.60 4.19
N LEU A 49 5.88 -9.16 3.20
CA LEU A 49 6.81 -8.42 2.35
C LEU A 49 6.02 -7.45 1.46
N CYS A 50 6.31 -6.17 1.59
CA CYS A 50 5.55 -5.09 0.93
C CYS A 50 6.48 -4.14 0.18
N PRO A 51 6.02 -3.57 -0.95
CA PRO A 51 6.71 -2.46 -1.57
C PRO A 51 6.95 -1.31 -0.60
N ASP A 52 8.13 -0.71 -0.66
CA ASP A 52 8.55 0.35 0.26
C ASP A 52 9.45 1.35 -0.47
N ILE A 53 9.16 2.63 -0.34
CA ILE A 53 9.95 3.70 -0.95
C ILE A 53 11.00 4.27 0.00
N GLY A 54 11.15 3.68 1.18
CA GLY A 54 12.15 4.09 2.17
C GLY A 54 11.87 5.47 2.75
N SER A 55 12.92 6.26 2.93
CA SER A 55 12.84 7.58 3.57
C SER A 55 11.95 8.58 2.82
N LEU A 56 11.68 8.38 1.54
CA LEU A 56 10.76 9.24 0.78
C LEU A 56 9.36 9.25 1.38
N ALA A 57 8.95 8.17 2.05
CA ALA A 57 7.64 8.08 2.70
C ALA A 57 7.55 8.94 3.97
N ASN A 58 8.67 9.40 4.51
CA ASN A 58 8.71 10.24 5.72
C ASN A 58 8.32 11.70 5.44
N GLY A 59 8.36 12.11 4.19
CA GLY A 59 7.95 13.46 3.79
C GLY A 59 6.43 13.63 3.76
N LYS A 60 5.97 14.78 3.30
CA LYS A 60 4.55 15.14 3.28
C LYS A 60 3.85 14.79 1.96
N GLU A 61 4.61 14.49 0.91
CA GLU A 61 4.08 14.36 -0.45
C GLU A 61 3.90 12.93 -0.93
N LYS A 62 4.73 12.00 -0.43
CA LYS A 62 4.76 10.61 -0.89
C LYS A 62 4.48 9.65 0.25
N CYS A 63 4.04 8.45 -0.10
CA CYS A 63 3.79 7.38 0.86
C CYS A 63 4.18 6.05 0.23
N ASN A 64 4.18 4.99 1.04
CA ASN A 64 4.39 3.65 0.51
C ASN A 64 3.18 3.19 -0.30
N PRO A 65 3.40 2.45 -1.39
CA PRO A 65 2.30 1.89 -2.16
C PRO A 65 1.72 0.64 -1.47
N ILE A 66 0.53 0.26 -1.84
CA ILE A 66 -0.13 -1.01 -1.49
C ILE A 66 -0.52 -1.10 -0.01
N VAL A 67 0.44 -0.99 0.91
CA VAL A 67 0.23 -1.05 2.35
C VAL A 67 0.67 0.27 2.96
N GLU A 68 -0.28 0.96 3.58
CA GLU A 68 0.00 2.25 4.22
C GLU A 68 -0.95 2.44 5.40
N LYS A 69 -0.71 3.48 6.19
CA LYS A 69 -1.56 3.82 7.33
C LYS A 69 -2.98 4.13 6.87
N ARG A 70 -3.96 3.73 7.66
CA ARG A 70 -5.37 4.04 7.40
C ARG A 70 -5.59 5.53 7.13
N SER A 71 -4.94 6.42 7.91
CA SER A 71 -5.09 7.87 7.77
C SER A 71 -4.62 8.40 6.43
N VAL A 72 -3.72 7.67 5.75
CA VAL A 72 -3.26 8.02 4.39
C VAL A 72 -4.27 7.54 3.35
N ILE A 73 -4.68 6.27 3.43
CA ILE A 73 -5.54 5.64 2.41
C ILE A 73 -6.97 6.18 2.46
N PHE A 74 -7.48 6.44 3.66
CA PHE A 74 -8.84 6.96 3.86
C PHE A 74 -8.82 8.21 4.73
N LYS A 75 -9.57 9.23 4.29
CA LYS A 75 -9.76 10.45 5.07
C LYS A 75 -10.52 10.13 6.35
N ASP A 76 -10.10 10.74 7.46
CA ASP A 76 -10.88 10.72 8.68
C ASP A 76 -12.07 11.68 8.51
N LEU A 77 -13.28 11.13 8.56
CA LEU A 77 -14.51 11.90 8.35
C LEU A 77 -14.77 12.95 9.45
N LEU A 78 -14.13 12.78 10.61
CA LEU A 78 -14.27 13.71 11.74
C LEU A 78 -13.24 14.82 11.71
N ASP A 79 -12.21 14.69 10.87
CA ASP A 79 -11.13 15.67 10.78
C ASP A 79 -11.47 16.75 9.74
N GLN A 80 -11.55 18.00 10.19
CA GLN A 80 -11.83 19.15 9.30
C GLN A 80 -10.62 19.48 8.41
N GLU A 81 -9.40 19.21 8.91
CA GLU A 81 -8.18 19.38 8.13
C GLU A 81 -7.71 18.04 7.59
N ASP A 82 -7.70 17.90 6.27
CA ASP A 82 -7.18 16.68 5.63
C ASP A 82 -5.67 16.79 5.43
N LYS A 83 -4.92 16.54 6.52
CA LYS A 83 -3.45 16.65 6.53
C LYS A 83 -2.77 15.63 5.63
N THR A 84 -3.45 14.56 5.27
CA THR A 84 -2.88 13.45 4.49
C THR A 84 -3.37 13.42 3.05
N LYS A 85 -4.06 14.46 2.61
CA LYS A 85 -4.64 14.53 1.27
C LYS A 85 -3.60 14.33 0.16
N VAL A 86 -2.44 14.98 0.26
CA VAL A 86 -1.39 14.89 -0.75
C VAL A 86 -0.84 13.46 -0.82
N LYS A 87 -0.57 12.86 0.33
CA LYS A 87 -0.12 11.45 0.40
C LYS A 87 -1.19 10.50 -0.17
N ARG A 88 -2.46 10.75 0.13
CA ARG A 88 -3.57 9.92 -0.37
C ARG A 88 -3.68 10.02 -1.89
N ASN A 89 -3.55 11.22 -2.44
CA ASN A 89 -3.55 11.41 -3.88
C ASN A 89 -2.39 10.67 -4.53
N PHE A 90 -1.21 10.69 -3.90
CA PHE A 90 -0.05 9.94 -4.35
C PHE A 90 -0.32 8.43 -4.32
N TYR A 91 -0.90 7.92 -3.23
CA TYR A 91 -1.23 6.51 -3.07
C TYR A 91 -2.10 6.00 -4.24
N TYR A 92 -3.19 6.69 -4.52
CA TYR A 92 -4.10 6.29 -5.59
C TYR A 92 -3.53 6.55 -6.98
N GLN A 93 -2.67 7.55 -7.13
CA GLN A 93 -1.98 7.78 -8.41
C GLN A 93 -1.04 6.62 -8.74
N VAL A 94 -0.32 6.09 -7.76
CA VAL A 94 0.54 4.92 -7.95
C VAL A 94 -0.27 3.71 -8.38
N LEU A 95 -1.42 3.47 -7.74
CA LEU A 95 -2.32 2.38 -8.12
C LEU A 95 -2.85 2.59 -9.55
N LYS A 96 -3.21 3.80 -9.88
CA LYS A 96 -3.69 4.13 -11.23
C LYS A 96 -2.61 3.87 -12.28
N ASP A 97 -1.38 4.24 -11.99
CA ASP A 97 -0.24 4.00 -12.91
C ASP A 97 0.01 2.51 -13.11
N GLY A 98 -0.26 1.68 -12.11
CA GLY A 98 -0.09 0.23 -12.21
C GLY A 98 -1.30 -0.53 -12.73
N SER A 99 -2.42 0.15 -12.99
CA SER A 99 -3.69 -0.49 -13.37
C SER A 99 -3.63 -1.25 -14.70
N ASP A 100 -2.75 -0.83 -15.61
CA ASP A 100 -2.56 -1.51 -16.89
C ASP A 100 -1.97 -2.92 -16.72
N ARG A 101 -1.18 -3.12 -15.67
CA ARG A 101 -0.50 -4.38 -15.38
C ARG A 101 -1.26 -5.21 -14.35
N ILE A 102 -1.92 -4.56 -13.40
CA ILE A 102 -2.59 -5.19 -12.26
C ILE A 102 -4.01 -4.66 -12.19
N SER A 103 -4.96 -5.47 -12.66
CA SER A 103 -6.37 -5.07 -12.78
C SER A 103 -7.03 -4.76 -11.43
N GLU A 104 -6.56 -5.39 -10.35
CA GLU A 104 -7.07 -5.15 -8.99
C GLU A 104 -6.85 -3.70 -8.54
N PHE A 105 -5.81 -3.04 -9.06
CA PHE A 105 -5.53 -1.64 -8.73
C PHE A 105 -6.62 -0.69 -9.25
N GLU A 106 -7.14 -0.96 -10.45
CA GLU A 106 -8.22 -0.16 -11.02
C GLU A 106 -9.47 -0.20 -10.14
N VAL A 107 -9.77 -1.35 -9.57
CA VAL A 107 -10.92 -1.52 -8.67
C VAL A 107 -10.77 -0.63 -7.44
N CYS A 108 -9.58 -0.59 -6.84
CA CYS A 108 -9.31 0.27 -5.69
C CYS A 108 -9.46 1.76 -6.03
N VAL A 109 -8.97 2.17 -7.20
CA VAL A 109 -9.07 3.57 -7.65
C VAL A 109 -10.53 3.96 -7.86
N LYS A 110 -11.32 3.11 -8.50
CA LYS A 110 -12.75 3.36 -8.70
C LYS A 110 -13.51 3.44 -7.39
N MET A 111 -13.21 2.56 -6.43
CA MET A 111 -13.81 2.60 -5.10
C MET A 111 -13.56 3.95 -4.42
N ALA A 112 -12.34 4.48 -4.54
CA ALA A 112 -11.97 5.74 -3.92
C ALA A 112 -12.71 6.96 -4.49
N GLU A 113 -13.31 6.83 -5.66
CA GLU A 113 -14.12 7.88 -6.30
C GLU A 113 -15.59 7.83 -5.88
N ASP A 114 -16.01 6.78 -5.18
CA ASP A 114 -17.40 6.63 -4.75
C ASP A 114 -17.56 7.00 -3.27
N GLU A 115 -18.17 8.15 -3.02
CA GLU A 115 -18.38 8.68 -1.67
C GLU A 115 -19.18 7.73 -0.77
N LYS A 116 -20.20 7.07 -1.32
CA LYS A 116 -21.04 6.12 -0.55
C LYS A 116 -20.20 4.96 -0.05
N THR A 117 -19.36 4.41 -0.92
CA THR A 117 -18.47 3.31 -0.55
C THR A 117 -17.45 3.76 0.49
N LEU A 118 -16.88 4.95 0.33
CA LEU A 118 -15.94 5.51 1.31
C LEU A 118 -16.56 5.63 2.70
N LEU A 119 -17.82 6.05 2.79
CA LEU A 119 -18.53 6.13 4.06
C LEU A 119 -18.72 4.75 4.71
N LEU A 120 -19.11 3.75 3.92
CA LEU A 120 -19.30 2.38 4.40
C LEU A 120 -17.98 1.80 4.91
N VAL A 121 -16.89 2.05 4.20
CA VAL A 121 -15.56 1.59 4.59
C VAL A 121 -15.13 2.26 5.90
N ALA A 122 -15.30 3.57 6.02
CA ALA A 122 -14.92 4.32 7.21
C ALA A 122 -15.68 3.82 8.44
N GLU A 123 -16.99 3.60 8.33
CA GLU A 123 -17.81 3.06 9.41
C GLU A 123 -17.32 1.67 9.83
N ALA A 124 -17.05 0.80 8.86
CA ALA A 124 -16.60 -0.57 9.15
C ALA A 124 -15.21 -0.59 9.79
N LEU A 125 -14.31 0.29 9.36
CA LEU A 125 -12.99 0.43 9.98
C LEU A 125 -13.12 0.89 11.43
N ASN A 126 -14.01 1.84 11.71
CA ASN A 126 -14.27 2.30 13.09
C ASN A 126 -14.86 1.19 13.94
N GLU A 127 -15.83 0.43 13.44
CA GLU A 127 -16.44 -0.70 14.13
C GLU A 127 -15.40 -1.77 14.50
N ASN A 128 -14.42 -1.98 13.65
CA ASN A 128 -13.33 -2.93 13.89
C ASN A 128 -12.16 -2.32 14.67
N LYS A 129 -12.31 -1.09 15.17
CA LYS A 129 -11.31 -0.38 15.98
C LYS A 129 -9.95 -0.21 15.29
N ILE A 130 -9.98 -0.03 13.97
CA ILE A 130 -8.77 0.23 13.19
C ILE A 130 -8.39 1.70 13.37
N LYS A 131 -7.18 1.95 13.87
CA LYS A 131 -6.69 3.30 14.14
C LYS A 131 -6.08 3.93 12.90
N GLY A 132 -5.98 5.27 12.88
CA GLY A 132 -5.33 5.99 11.78
C GLY A 132 -3.88 5.59 11.55
N SER A 133 -3.16 5.16 12.62
CA SER A 133 -1.78 4.70 12.53
C SER A 133 -1.63 3.23 12.11
N ASP A 134 -2.73 2.47 12.10
CA ASP A 134 -2.69 1.07 11.69
C ASP A 134 -2.52 0.95 10.18
N ARG A 135 -1.67 0.03 9.75
CA ARG A 135 -1.46 -0.24 8.33
C ARG A 135 -2.55 -1.16 7.80
N ILE A 136 -3.10 -0.78 6.66
CA ILE A 136 -4.16 -1.53 5.98
C ILE A 136 -3.80 -1.72 4.51
N SER A 137 -4.52 -2.60 3.85
CA SER A 137 -4.40 -2.83 2.43
C SER A 137 -5.75 -3.27 1.87
N PHE A 138 -5.78 -3.79 0.66
CA PHE A 138 -7.01 -4.20 -0.01
C PHE A 138 -6.99 -5.67 -0.39
N ILE A 139 -8.17 -6.25 -0.40
CA ILE A 139 -8.46 -7.54 -1.03
C ILE A 139 -9.46 -7.25 -2.15
N VAL A 140 -9.18 -7.68 -3.36
CA VAL A 140 -10.07 -7.52 -4.51
C VAL A 140 -10.39 -8.90 -5.07
N ASP A 141 -11.68 -9.20 -5.16
CA ASP A 141 -12.14 -10.50 -5.67
C ASP A 141 -11.45 -11.67 -4.95
N GLY A 142 -11.36 -11.57 -3.62
CA GLY A 142 -10.73 -12.57 -2.76
C GLY A 142 -9.20 -12.61 -2.80
N LYS A 143 -8.56 -11.70 -3.52
CA LYS A 143 -7.09 -11.69 -3.67
C LYS A 143 -6.49 -10.46 -3.00
N LYS A 144 -5.51 -10.66 -2.14
CA LYS A 144 -4.76 -9.57 -1.52
C LYS A 144 -3.93 -8.86 -2.59
N ILE A 145 -4.05 -7.53 -2.70
CA ILE A 145 -3.27 -6.80 -3.72
C ILE A 145 -1.76 -6.87 -3.44
N VAL A 146 -1.37 -7.04 -2.18
CA VAL A 146 0.03 -7.23 -1.79
C VAL A 146 0.62 -8.55 -2.35
N GLN A 147 -0.25 -9.47 -2.75
CA GLN A 147 0.13 -10.76 -3.37
C GLN A 147 -0.31 -10.84 -4.83
N ALA A 148 -0.64 -9.71 -5.44
CA ALA A 148 -1.11 -9.68 -6.82
C ALA A 148 -0.05 -10.23 -7.77
N LYS A 149 -0.51 -10.96 -8.78
CA LYS A 149 0.34 -11.46 -9.85
C LYS A 149 0.98 -10.25 -10.56
N CYS A 150 2.25 -10.35 -10.90
CA CYS A 150 3.04 -9.28 -11.54
C CYS A 150 3.36 -8.09 -10.64
N LEU A 151 3.00 -8.11 -9.34
CA LEU A 151 3.29 -7.01 -8.43
C LEU A 151 4.80 -6.73 -8.36
N LYS A 152 5.60 -7.78 -8.17
CA LYS A 152 7.06 -7.64 -8.05
C LYS A 152 7.66 -7.03 -9.31
N GLU A 153 7.30 -7.55 -10.48
CA GLU A 153 7.80 -7.06 -11.76
C GLU A 153 7.43 -5.60 -11.99
N TRP A 154 6.18 -5.25 -11.71
CA TRP A 154 5.72 -3.88 -11.84
C TRP A 154 6.46 -2.95 -10.88
N TRP A 155 6.54 -3.32 -9.61
CA TRP A 155 7.16 -2.46 -8.59
C TRP A 155 8.65 -2.27 -8.84
N ASP A 156 9.37 -3.33 -9.20
CA ASP A 156 10.80 -3.26 -9.49
C ASP A 156 11.12 -2.28 -10.63
N THR A 157 10.22 -2.17 -11.60
CA THR A 157 10.36 -1.20 -12.70
C THR A 157 9.88 0.19 -12.30
N TYR A 158 8.70 0.28 -11.70
CA TYR A 158 8.06 1.55 -11.36
C TYR A 158 8.88 2.35 -10.34
N ARG A 159 9.41 1.70 -9.31
CA ARG A 159 10.17 2.37 -8.25
C ARG A 159 11.42 3.08 -8.75
N LYS A 160 11.95 2.67 -9.87
CA LYS A 160 13.14 3.30 -10.47
C LYS A 160 12.93 4.78 -10.77
N LYS A 161 11.71 5.18 -11.05
CA LYS A 161 11.35 6.59 -11.29
C LYS A 161 11.73 7.48 -10.12
N PHE A 162 11.51 7.01 -8.89
CA PHE A 162 11.79 7.79 -7.68
C PHE A 162 13.29 7.87 -7.41
N PHE A 163 13.99 6.77 -7.57
CA PHE A 163 15.42 6.71 -7.29
C PHE A 163 16.26 7.42 -8.34
N ASP A 164 15.87 7.36 -9.60
CA ASP A 164 16.55 8.08 -10.68
C ASP A 164 16.46 9.60 -10.49
N ILE A 165 15.30 10.11 -10.07
CA ILE A 165 15.10 11.52 -9.75
C ILE A 165 15.97 11.93 -8.57
N GLU A 166 15.95 11.17 -7.48
CA GLU A 166 16.74 11.40 -6.28
C GLU A 166 18.23 11.40 -6.61
N LYS A 167 18.70 10.47 -7.43
CA LYS A 167 20.07 10.38 -7.87
C LYS A 167 20.49 11.60 -8.70
N LYS A 168 19.62 12.08 -9.58
CA LYS A 168 19.87 13.30 -10.37
C LYS A 168 19.98 14.52 -9.48
N GLU A 169 19.12 14.66 -8.50
CA GLU A 169 19.16 15.75 -7.54
C GLU A 169 20.44 15.75 -6.71
N ARG A 170 20.92 14.57 -6.32
CA ARG A 170 22.17 14.44 -5.58
C ARG A 170 23.42 14.72 -6.40
N SER A 171 23.37 14.51 -7.71
CA SER A 171 24.51 14.77 -8.58
C SER A 171 24.66 16.22 -8.99
N LEU A 172 23.69 17.06 -8.65
CA LEU A 172 23.72 18.49 -8.83
C LEU A 172 24.25 19.18 -7.57
#